data_4e90d2a6982149a05f0985990372c3a6
#
_entry.id   4e90d2a6982149a05f0985990372c3a6
#
_cell.length_a   1.000
_cell.length_b   1.000
_cell.length_c   1.000
_cell.angle_alpha   90.00
_cell.angle_beta   90.00
_cell.angle_gamma   90.00
#
_symmetry.space_group_name_H-M   'P 1'
#
loop_
_entity.id
_entity.type
_entity.pdbx_description
1 polymer ?
#
loop_
_entity_poly.entity_id
_entity_poly.type
_entity_poly.pdbx_seq_one_letter_code
_entity_poly.pdbx_strand_id
1 'polypeptide(L)'
;MGFPERLKELRLKKGLTQKEIAEEFGIKQPNYQQWESGKRKPSSKTLEKFANFFGVTMDYLAGNDEELDNVELLFRMNSKGLTDKEKEIFRKELIEFMEERKKLFK
;
A
#
# COMPACT_ATOMS: atom_id res chain seq x y z
N MET A 1 -8.68 -7.57 -4.07
CA MET A 1 -7.33 -8.09 -3.86
C MET A 1 -7.07 -8.28 -2.37
N GLY A 2 -6.45 -9.39 -2.01
CA GLY A 2 -6.12 -9.67 -0.63
C GLY A 2 -4.72 -9.20 -0.25
N PHE A 3 -4.32 -9.53 0.98
CA PHE A 3 -3.02 -9.16 1.51
C PHE A 3 -1.85 -9.62 0.61
N PRO A 4 -1.82 -10.87 0.11
CA PRO A 4 -0.66 -11.33 -0.69
C PRO A 4 -0.43 -10.48 -1.93
N GLU A 5 -1.47 -10.17 -2.66
CA GLU A 5 -1.39 -9.39 -3.90
C GLU A 5 -0.97 -7.96 -3.62
N ARG A 6 -1.51 -7.35 -2.56
CA ARG A 6 -1.16 -5.97 -2.18
C ARG A 6 0.28 -5.86 -1.70
N LEU A 7 0.73 -6.85 -0.94
CA LEU A 7 2.11 -6.89 -0.46
C LEU A 7 3.08 -6.93 -1.64
N LYS A 8 2.81 -7.80 -2.61
CA LYS A 8 3.62 -7.92 -3.83
C LYS A 8 3.62 -6.61 -4.63
N GLU A 9 2.44 -6.03 -4.81
CA GLU A 9 2.29 -4.78 -5.55
C GLU A 9 3.09 -3.65 -4.92
N LEU A 10 2.99 -3.49 -3.60
CA LEU A 10 3.73 -2.46 -2.88
C LEU A 10 5.24 -2.68 -2.95
N ARG A 11 5.67 -3.94 -2.87
CA ARG A 11 7.08 -4.28 -3.00
C ARG A 11 7.62 -3.89 -4.36
N LEU A 12 6.89 -4.22 -5.42
CA LEU A 12 7.28 -3.89 -6.79
C LEU A 12 7.32 -2.37 -7.02
N LYS A 13 6.39 -1.63 -6.44
CA LYS A 13 6.37 -0.17 -6.54
C LYS A 13 7.59 0.46 -5.88
N LYS A 14 8.11 -0.15 -4.82
CA LYS A 14 9.35 0.29 -4.18
C LYS A 14 10.60 -0.19 -4.91
N GLY A 15 10.44 -1.02 -5.94
CA GLY A 15 11.57 -1.54 -6.69
C GLY A 15 12.39 -2.59 -5.95
N LEU A 16 11.77 -3.28 -4.99
CA LEU A 16 12.47 -4.27 -4.18
C LEU A 16 12.22 -5.68 -4.68
N THR A 17 13.26 -6.53 -4.59
CA THR A 17 13.11 -7.97 -4.77
C THR A 17 12.62 -8.61 -3.48
N GLN A 18 12.12 -9.85 -3.57
CA GLN A 18 11.73 -10.61 -2.38
C GLN A 18 12.92 -10.76 -1.42
N LYS A 19 14.10 -10.97 -1.94
CA LYS A 19 15.32 -11.09 -1.15
C LYS A 19 15.62 -9.80 -0.40
N GLU A 20 15.53 -8.67 -1.10
CA GLU A 20 15.82 -7.37 -0.50
C GLU A 20 14.86 -7.02 0.64
N ILE A 21 13.55 -7.24 0.45
CA ILE A 21 12.60 -6.93 1.51
C ILE A 21 12.74 -7.92 2.67
N ALA A 22 13.07 -9.18 2.40
CA ALA A 22 13.32 -10.15 3.46
C ALA A 22 14.52 -9.72 4.31
N GLU A 23 15.57 -9.26 3.69
CA GLU A 23 16.75 -8.75 4.38
C GLU A 23 16.40 -7.53 5.24
N GLU A 24 15.57 -6.64 4.73
CA GLU A 24 15.12 -5.44 5.46
C GLU A 24 14.41 -5.81 6.77
N PHE A 25 13.64 -6.88 6.77
CA PHE A 25 12.90 -7.35 7.95
C PHE A 25 13.65 -8.40 8.75
N GLY A 26 14.88 -8.74 8.36
CA GLY A 26 15.70 -9.73 9.08
C GLY A 26 15.16 -11.14 9.03
N ILE A 27 14.48 -11.50 7.94
CA ILE A 27 13.90 -12.82 7.74
C ILE A 27 14.46 -13.46 6.46
N LYS A 28 14.30 -14.77 6.35
CA LYS A 28 14.74 -15.50 5.15
C LYS A 28 13.74 -15.33 4.02
N GLN A 29 14.22 -15.26 2.78
CA GLN A 29 13.37 -15.09 1.61
C GLN A 29 12.25 -16.13 1.51
N PRO A 30 12.47 -17.43 1.74
CA PRO A 30 11.38 -18.40 1.69
C PRO A 30 10.25 -18.12 2.69
N ASN A 31 10.58 -17.58 3.86
CA ASN A 31 9.57 -17.20 4.85
C ASN A 31 8.75 -15.99 4.38
N TYR A 32 9.40 -15.00 3.79
CA TYR A 32 8.71 -13.86 3.21
C TYR A 32 7.81 -14.28 2.05
N GLN A 33 8.30 -15.15 1.18
CA GLN A 33 7.58 -15.64 0.01
C GLN A 33 6.23 -16.30 0.38
N GLN A 34 6.14 -16.92 1.56
CA GLN A 34 4.90 -17.51 2.03
C GLN A 34 3.79 -16.47 2.22
N TRP A 35 4.13 -15.26 2.61
CA TRP A 35 3.14 -14.17 2.71
C TRP A 35 2.65 -13.71 1.34
N GLU A 36 3.54 -13.59 0.35
CA GLU A 36 3.13 -13.19 -1.00
C GLU A 36 2.36 -14.28 -1.74
N SER A 37 2.58 -15.53 -1.41
CA SER A 37 1.86 -16.66 -2.02
C SER A 37 0.54 -17.00 -1.34
N GLY A 38 0.25 -16.37 -0.20
CA GLY A 38 -0.96 -16.62 0.57
C GLY A 38 -0.91 -17.87 1.43
N LYS A 39 0.23 -18.55 1.51
CA LYS A 39 0.39 -19.75 2.34
C LYS A 39 0.40 -19.44 3.83
N ARG A 40 0.79 -18.23 4.20
CA ARG A 40 0.86 -17.78 5.58
C ARG A 40 0.15 -16.46 5.75
N LYS A 41 -0.67 -16.35 6.79
CA LYS A 41 -1.34 -15.11 7.14
C LYS A 41 -0.48 -14.33 8.12
N PRO A 42 -0.36 -13.00 7.96
CA PRO A 42 0.42 -12.20 8.88
C PRO A 42 -0.32 -12.02 10.21
N SER A 43 0.43 -11.95 11.30
CA SER A 43 -0.11 -11.51 12.58
C SER A 43 -0.37 -10.01 12.51
N SER A 44 -1.14 -9.47 13.46
CA SER A 44 -1.40 -8.03 13.54
C SER A 44 -0.10 -7.23 13.62
N LYS A 45 0.87 -7.75 14.39
CA LYS A 45 2.17 -7.11 14.55
C LYS A 45 2.98 -7.08 13.24
N THR A 46 2.97 -8.19 12.50
CA THR A 46 3.64 -8.27 11.20
C THR A 46 2.97 -7.34 10.19
N LEU A 47 1.64 -7.33 10.19
CA LEU A 47 0.86 -6.46 9.31
C LEU A 47 1.18 -4.98 9.58
N GLU A 48 1.29 -4.60 10.84
CA GLU A 48 1.66 -3.25 11.25
C GLU A 48 3.06 -2.87 10.75
N LYS A 49 4.02 -3.78 10.87
CA LYS A 49 5.38 -3.53 10.39
C LYS A 49 5.42 -3.27 8.89
N PHE A 50 4.73 -4.09 8.11
CA PHE A 50 4.67 -3.89 6.66
C PHE A 50 3.93 -2.61 6.29
N ALA A 51 2.82 -2.33 6.98
CA ALA A 51 2.05 -1.10 6.73
C ALA A 51 2.91 0.14 6.99
N ASN A 52 3.64 0.17 8.08
CA ASN A 52 4.54 1.28 8.41
C ASN A 52 5.67 1.40 7.38
N PHE A 53 6.24 0.27 6.97
CA PHE A 53 7.32 0.27 5.98
C PHE A 53 6.87 0.84 4.65
N PHE A 54 5.68 0.47 4.20
CA PHE A 54 5.14 0.93 2.91
C PHE A 54 4.37 2.25 3.00
N GLY A 55 4.14 2.77 4.21
CA GLY A 55 3.42 4.03 4.40
C GLY A 55 1.93 3.94 4.07
N VAL A 56 1.33 2.77 4.30
CA VAL A 56 -0.09 2.52 4.07
C VAL A 56 -0.77 2.14 5.37
N THR A 57 -2.12 2.10 5.36
CA THR A 57 -2.86 1.64 6.51
C THR A 57 -2.83 0.12 6.61
N MET A 58 -3.04 -0.41 7.81
CA MET A 58 -3.17 -1.85 8.01
C MET A 58 -4.40 -2.39 7.26
N ASP A 59 -5.49 -1.63 7.25
CA ASP A 59 -6.72 -2.00 6.53
C ASP A 59 -6.48 -2.13 5.04
N TYR A 60 -5.77 -1.18 4.44
CA TYR A 60 -5.42 -1.26 3.03
C TYR A 60 -4.61 -2.52 2.74
N LEU A 61 -3.58 -2.75 3.54
CA LEU A 61 -2.67 -3.89 3.34
C LEU A 61 -3.39 -5.22 3.56
N ALA A 62 -4.34 -5.25 4.49
CA ALA A 62 -5.15 -6.45 4.77
C ALA A 62 -6.15 -6.77 3.66
N GLY A 63 -6.33 -5.88 2.71
CA GLY A 63 -7.23 -6.11 1.59
C GLY A 63 -8.64 -5.59 1.81
N ASN A 64 -8.86 -4.77 2.83
CA ASN A 64 -10.14 -4.10 3.03
C ASN A 64 -10.25 -2.94 2.05
N ASP A 65 -10.84 -3.26 0.91
CA ASP A 65 -10.77 -2.42 -0.29
C ASP A 65 -11.88 -1.40 -0.33
N GLU A 66 -11.60 -0.22 0.18
CA GLU A 66 -12.45 0.94 -0.06
C GLU A 66 -11.69 1.90 -0.97
N GLU A 67 -12.42 2.56 -1.84
CA GLU A 67 -11.88 3.48 -2.82
C GLU A 67 -11.12 4.64 -2.17
N LEU A 68 -11.56 5.05 -0.98
CA LEU A 68 -10.89 6.07 -0.18
C LEU A 68 -9.47 5.66 0.22
N ASP A 69 -9.25 4.37 0.45
CA ASP A 69 -7.93 3.85 0.80
C ASP A 69 -6.96 4.00 -0.37
N ASN A 70 -7.44 3.82 -1.61
CA ASN A 70 -6.64 4.03 -2.81
C ASN A 70 -6.25 5.50 -2.96
N VAL A 71 -7.17 6.42 -2.67
CA VAL A 71 -6.89 7.86 -2.70
C VAL A 71 -5.84 8.23 -1.65
N GLU A 72 -5.99 7.70 -0.44
CA GLU A 72 -5.02 7.94 0.63
C GLU A 72 -3.62 7.45 0.25
N LEU A 73 -3.53 6.27 -0.36
CA LEU A 73 -2.27 5.73 -0.81
C LEU A 73 -1.62 6.64 -1.85
N LEU A 74 -2.38 7.04 -2.87
CA LEU A 74 -1.90 7.94 -3.91
C LEU A 74 -1.46 9.28 -3.32
N PHE A 75 -2.23 9.80 -2.37
CA PHE A 75 -1.92 11.05 -1.70
C PHE A 75 -0.57 10.95 -0.96
N ARG A 76 -0.38 9.90 -0.17
CA ARG A 76 0.85 9.70 0.59
C ARG A 76 2.08 9.54 -0.31
N MET A 77 1.92 8.84 -1.42
CA MET A 77 3.02 8.60 -2.35
C MET A 77 3.46 9.86 -3.07
N ASN A 78 2.55 10.81 -3.29
CA ASN A 78 2.81 11.99 -4.11
C ASN A 78 2.80 13.30 -3.32
N SER A 79 2.57 13.27 -2.02
CA SER A 79 2.47 14.48 -1.20
C SER A 79 3.78 14.89 -0.52
N LYS A 80 4.85 14.15 -0.74
CA LYS A 80 6.14 14.43 -0.12
C LYS A 80 6.66 15.80 -0.58
N GLY A 81 7.00 16.66 0.38
CA GLY A 81 7.51 17.99 0.09
C GLY A 81 6.44 19.06 -0.05
N LEU A 82 5.17 18.70 0.08
CA LEU A 82 4.08 19.68 0.01
C LEU A 82 3.79 20.29 1.37
N THR A 83 3.37 21.55 1.38
CA THR A 83 2.88 22.20 2.60
C THR A 83 1.52 21.62 2.98
N ASP A 84 1.05 21.88 4.22
CA ASP A 84 -0.24 21.38 4.67
C ASP A 84 -1.39 21.89 3.80
N LYS A 85 -1.32 23.15 3.38
CA LYS A 85 -2.32 23.74 2.50
C LYS A 85 -2.30 23.10 1.10
N GLU A 86 -1.11 22.84 0.57
CA GLU A 86 -0.95 22.16 -0.71
C GLU A 86 -1.44 20.71 -0.64
N LYS A 87 -1.24 20.04 0.50
CA LYS A 87 -1.73 18.67 0.72
C LYS A 87 -3.27 18.62 0.69
N GLU A 88 -3.93 19.61 1.28
CA GLU A 88 -5.39 19.67 1.25
C GLU A 88 -5.93 19.85 -0.17
N ILE A 89 -5.33 20.74 -0.94
CA ILE A 89 -5.70 20.97 -2.32
C ILE A 89 -5.47 19.72 -3.15
N PHE A 90 -4.33 19.08 -2.98
CA PHE A 90 -3.95 17.86 -3.71
C PHE A 90 -4.91 16.71 -3.42
N ARG A 91 -5.26 16.53 -2.14
CA ARG A 91 -6.21 15.50 -1.74
C ARG A 91 -7.58 15.72 -2.38
N LYS A 92 -8.05 16.96 -2.38
CA LYS A 92 -9.33 17.32 -2.98
C LYS A 92 -9.34 17.04 -4.48
N GLU A 93 -8.27 17.42 -5.16
CA GLU A 93 -8.13 17.18 -6.60
C GLU A 93 -8.09 15.68 -6.93
N LEU A 94 -7.43 14.87 -6.11
CA LEU A 94 -7.40 13.42 -6.29
C LEU A 94 -8.79 12.82 -6.17
N ILE A 95 -9.57 13.25 -5.18
CA ILE A 95 -10.93 12.74 -4.97
C ILE A 95 -11.81 13.12 -6.16
N GLU A 96 -11.75 14.36 -6.62
CA GLU A 96 -12.50 14.82 -7.79
C GLU A 96 -12.12 14.04 -9.05
N PHE A 97 -10.83 13.82 -9.25
CA PHE A 97 -10.32 13.05 -10.38
C PHE A 97 -10.85 11.62 -10.37
N MET A 98 -10.84 10.98 -9.23
CA MET A 98 -11.32 9.61 -9.09
C MET A 98 -12.82 9.51 -9.34
N GLU A 99 -13.59 10.48 -8.87
CA GLU A 99 -15.03 10.52 -9.08
C GLU A 99 -15.39 10.72 -10.57
N GLU A 100 -14.69 11.62 -11.25
CA GLU A 100 -14.90 11.83 -12.68
C GLU A 100 -14.56 10.59 -13.48
N ARG A 101 -13.47 9.94 -13.14
CA ARG A 101 -13.06 8.73 -13.83
C ARG A 101 -14.09 7.61 -13.67
N LYS A 102 -14.72 7.53 -12.51
CA LYS A 102 -15.80 6.59 -12.25
C LYS A 102 -16.97 6.79 -13.19
N LYS A 103 -17.34 8.05 -13.43
CA LYS A 103 -18.46 8.39 -14.31
C LYS A 103 -18.20 7.97 -15.75
N LEU A 104 -16.94 7.98 -16.19
CA LEU A 104 -16.55 7.58 -17.54
C LEU A 104 -16.68 6.09 -17.81
N PHE A 105 -16.67 5.27 -16.77
CA PHE A 105 -16.68 3.81 -16.88
C PHE A 105 -18.01 3.18 -16.50
N LYS A 106 -19.07 3.96 -16.34
CA LYS A 106 -20.42 3.46 -16.10
C LYS A 106 -21.15 3.14 -17.38
#